data_15b3231dab9223b5a2015119be14a43f
#
_entry.id   15b3231dab9223b5a2015119be14a43f
#
_cell.length_a   1.000
_cell.length_b   1.000
_cell.length_c   1.000
_cell.angle_alpha   90.00
_cell.angle_beta   90.00
_cell.angle_gamma   90.00
#
_symmetry.space_group_name_H-M   'P 1'
#
loop_
_entity.id
_entity.type
_entity.pdbx_description
1 polymer ?
#
loop_
_entity_poly.entity_id
_entity_poly.type
_entity_poly.pdbx_seq_one_letter_code
_entity_poly.pdbx_strand_id
1 'polypeptide(L)'
;PSYTEGAPLQAHVTNLDSSPYLGRLALCRIVEGEIRRGQTVTWIRRDGTASNVRLSELLMTDALDRLPVDTAGPGDIIAVAGIPEITIGETLADPADPRPLPLIHVDEPSISMTIGINTSPLAGKVGKKLTARLVKARLDAELVGNVSIKVNGTERPDTWEVQGRGELQLAILVEMMRREGFELTVGKPEVVTRTIDGRLHEPTERLTIDVPEEHMGAVTQLLGVRKGALEQLVNHGTGWVRLEYVVPARGLIGFRTEFLTETRGTGIMNHVFEGYAPWFGELRHRQTGSLVADRTGVVSSYALFNLQERGTLFVGPGDEVYEGMVCGENS
;
A
#
# COMPACT_ATOMS: atom_id res chain seq x y z
N PRO A 1 0.67 4.34 -30.71
CA PRO A 1 -0.67 4.72 -30.26
C PRO A 1 -1.52 5.08 -31.47
N SER A 2 -2.74 4.57 -31.55
CA SER A 2 -3.73 4.98 -32.55
C SER A 2 -4.47 6.19 -31.98
N TYR A 3 -4.56 7.26 -32.78
CA TYR A 3 -5.34 8.45 -32.45
C TYR A 3 -5.99 8.98 -33.73
N THR A 4 -7.02 9.83 -33.60
CA THR A 4 -7.71 10.45 -34.73
C THR A 4 -7.19 11.86 -34.89
N GLU A 5 -6.66 12.17 -36.09
CA GLU A 5 -6.16 13.52 -36.41
C GLU A 5 -7.29 14.55 -36.33
N GLY A 6 -7.06 15.67 -35.64
CA GLY A 6 -8.05 16.70 -35.41
C GLY A 6 -9.16 16.38 -34.40
N ALA A 7 -9.09 15.28 -33.73
CA ALA A 7 -10.05 14.94 -32.65
C ALA A 7 -9.99 15.94 -31.50
N PRO A 8 -11.11 16.19 -30.81
CA PRO A 8 -11.15 16.98 -29.57
C PRO A 8 -10.30 16.38 -28.46
N LEU A 9 -9.76 17.23 -27.57
CA LEU A 9 -8.93 16.83 -26.45
C LEU A 9 -9.60 15.79 -25.56
N GLN A 10 -8.88 14.71 -25.27
CA GLN A 10 -9.14 13.78 -24.20
C GLN A 10 -7.83 13.41 -23.52
N ALA A 11 -7.62 13.79 -22.27
CA ALA A 11 -6.47 13.43 -21.47
C ALA A 11 -6.91 12.71 -20.19
N HIS A 12 -6.33 11.56 -19.90
CA HIS A 12 -6.69 10.70 -18.80
C HIS A 12 -5.76 10.91 -17.62
N VAL A 13 -6.30 11.22 -16.45
CA VAL A 13 -5.52 11.35 -15.22
C VAL A 13 -5.14 9.96 -14.72
N THR A 14 -3.87 9.61 -14.86
CA THR A 14 -3.35 8.27 -14.54
C THR A 14 -2.62 8.23 -13.21
N ASN A 15 -2.09 9.36 -12.75
CA ASN A 15 -1.38 9.47 -11.48
C ASN A 15 -1.46 10.90 -10.93
N LEU A 16 -1.07 11.07 -9.68
CA LEU A 16 -0.99 12.37 -9.01
C LEU A 16 0.41 12.57 -8.43
N ASP A 17 0.80 13.84 -8.33
CA ASP A 17 2.01 14.25 -7.64
C ASP A 17 1.80 15.59 -6.94
N SER A 18 2.77 16.07 -6.19
CA SER A 18 2.73 17.37 -5.55
C SER A 18 4.01 18.15 -5.76
N SER A 19 3.85 19.44 -6.04
CA SER A 19 4.95 20.39 -6.08
C SER A 19 4.81 21.38 -4.92
N PRO A 20 5.90 21.71 -4.21
CA PRO A 20 5.86 22.74 -3.17
C PRO A 20 5.39 24.11 -3.67
N TYR A 21 5.55 24.37 -4.97
CA TYR A 21 5.23 25.67 -5.58
C TYR A 21 3.91 25.68 -6.36
N LEU A 22 3.58 24.56 -7.02
CA LEU A 22 2.41 24.44 -7.90
C LEU A 22 1.24 23.72 -7.24
N GLY A 23 1.45 23.15 -6.06
CA GLY A 23 0.45 22.31 -5.40
C GLY A 23 0.28 20.96 -6.08
N ARG A 24 -0.96 20.48 -6.17
CA ARG A 24 -1.27 19.18 -6.79
C ARG A 24 -1.02 19.21 -8.28
N LEU A 25 -0.33 18.20 -8.78
CA LEU A 25 -0.07 17.95 -10.19
C LEU A 25 -0.83 16.68 -10.63
N ALA A 26 -1.61 16.80 -11.71
CA ALA A 26 -2.22 15.64 -12.34
C ALA A 26 -1.30 15.16 -13.47
N LEU A 27 -0.86 13.89 -13.36
CA LEU A 27 -0.13 13.22 -14.43
C LEU A 27 -1.16 12.60 -15.38
N CYS A 28 -1.17 13.11 -16.61
CA CYS A 28 -2.16 12.72 -17.59
C CYS A 28 -1.49 12.12 -18.83
N ARG A 29 -2.13 11.09 -19.39
CA ARG A 29 -1.84 10.63 -20.75
C ARG A 29 -2.84 11.26 -21.71
N ILE A 30 -2.35 11.92 -22.74
CA ILE A 30 -3.20 12.44 -23.82
C ILE A 30 -3.58 11.26 -24.71
N VAL A 31 -4.88 11.03 -24.86
CA VAL A 31 -5.44 9.97 -25.71
C VAL A 31 -5.76 10.52 -27.08
N GLU A 32 -6.42 11.68 -27.14
CA GLU A 32 -6.84 12.38 -28.36
C GLU A 32 -6.60 13.90 -28.22
N GLY A 33 -6.43 14.58 -29.35
CA GLY A 33 -6.33 16.02 -29.42
C GLY A 33 -5.05 16.62 -28.85
N GLU A 34 -4.99 17.93 -28.75
CA GLU A 34 -3.87 18.69 -28.20
C GLU A 34 -4.27 19.49 -26.96
N ILE A 35 -3.33 19.68 -26.09
CA ILE A 35 -3.48 20.51 -24.87
C ILE A 35 -2.44 21.63 -24.91
N ARG A 36 -2.82 22.83 -24.42
CA ARG A 36 -1.96 24.00 -24.38
C ARG A 36 -1.86 24.60 -23.00
N ARG A 37 -0.72 25.17 -22.70
CA ARG A 37 -0.51 25.90 -21.45
C ARG A 37 -1.50 27.05 -21.30
N GLY A 38 -2.11 27.19 -20.14
CA GLY A 38 -3.11 28.23 -19.87
C GLY A 38 -4.48 28.02 -20.53
N GLN A 39 -4.69 26.89 -21.21
CA GLN A 39 -5.96 26.54 -21.85
C GLN A 39 -7.03 26.30 -20.78
N THR A 40 -8.28 26.62 -21.13
CA THR A 40 -9.46 26.15 -20.39
C THR A 40 -9.86 24.80 -20.92
N VAL A 41 -10.01 23.83 -20.03
CA VAL A 41 -10.43 22.45 -20.31
C VAL A 41 -11.66 22.12 -19.48
N THR A 42 -12.44 21.15 -19.92
CA THR A 42 -13.50 20.57 -19.09
C THR A 42 -12.93 19.44 -18.26
N TRP A 43 -12.98 19.61 -16.96
CA TRP A 43 -12.66 18.57 -15.98
C TRP A 43 -13.91 17.75 -15.68
N ILE A 44 -13.87 16.47 -16.06
CA ILE A 44 -14.97 15.51 -15.84
C ILE A 44 -14.58 14.61 -14.68
N ARG A 45 -15.35 14.67 -13.59
CA ARG A 45 -15.11 13.94 -12.35
C ARG A 45 -15.62 12.50 -12.42
N ARG A 46 -15.24 11.70 -11.42
CA ARG A 46 -15.65 10.30 -11.31
C ARG A 46 -17.17 10.09 -11.20
N ASP A 47 -17.89 11.04 -10.64
CA ASP A 47 -19.36 11.03 -10.53
C ASP A 47 -20.07 11.51 -11.82
N GLY A 48 -19.32 11.83 -12.87
CA GLY A 48 -19.82 12.35 -14.13
C GLY A 48 -20.08 13.86 -14.15
N THR A 49 -19.88 14.56 -13.03
CA THR A 49 -20.00 16.02 -13.02
C THR A 49 -18.86 16.66 -13.77
N ALA A 50 -19.13 17.74 -14.51
CA ALA A 50 -18.17 18.43 -15.35
C ALA A 50 -18.10 19.92 -15.00
N SER A 51 -16.90 20.49 -15.03
CA SER A 51 -16.69 21.93 -14.85
C SER A 51 -15.50 22.41 -15.68
N ASN A 52 -15.60 23.64 -16.20
CA ASN A 52 -14.51 24.26 -16.92
C ASN A 52 -13.46 24.82 -15.96
N VAL A 53 -12.22 24.46 -16.18
CA VAL A 53 -11.08 24.87 -15.36
C VAL A 53 -9.94 25.37 -16.25
N ARG A 54 -9.20 26.36 -15.77
CA ARG A 54 -8.03 26.88 -16.48
C ARG A 54 -6.77 26.23 -15.92
N LEU A 55 -5.98 25.64 -16.78
CA LEU A 55 -4.68 25.08 -16.42
C LEU A 55 -3.70 26.22 -16.12
N SER A 56 -3.02 26.14 -14.97
CA SER A 56 -1.98 27.11 -14.63
C SER A 56 -0.64 26.77 -15.26
N GLU A 57 -0.29 25.50 -15.30
CA GLU A 57 0.97 25.00 -15.89
C GLU A 57 0.75 23.71 -16.67
N LEU A 58 1.60 23.54 -17.70
CA LEU A 58 1.73 22.32 -18.49
C LEU A 58 3.21 21.93 -18.50
N LEU A 59 3.50 20.74 -17.99
CA LEU A 59 4.86 20.24 -17.84
C LEU A 59 5.00 18.91 -18.56
N MET A 60 6.17 18.67 -19.17
CA MET A 60 6.56 17.38 -19.73
C MET A 60 7.81 16.87 -19.02
N THR A 61 7.92 15.57 -18.85
CA THR A 61 9.09 14.95 -18.22
C THR A 61 10.21 14.81 -19.25
N ASP A 62 11.38 15.39 -18.95
CA ASP A 62 12.63 15.20 -19.67
C ASP A 62 13.67 14.61 -18.72
N ALA A 63 14.04 13.36 -18.96
CA ALA A 63 14.85 12.53 -18.05
C ALA A 63 14.26 12.46 -16.62
N LEU A 64 14.82 13.20 -15.66
CA LEU A 64 14.36 13.25 -14.26
C LEU A 64 13.64 14.57 -13.92
N ASP A 65 13.69 15.56 -14.82
CA ASP A 65 13.13 16.87 -14.59
C ASP A 65 11.79 17.06 -15.30
N ARG A 66 10.97 17.96 -14.79
CA ARG A 66 9.73 18.39 -15.42
C ARG A 66 9.92 19.80 -15.96
N LEU A 67 9.87 19.92 -17.26
CA LEU A 67 10.06 21.18 -17.97
C LEU A 67 8.72 21.73 -18.47
N PRO A 68 8.49 23.04 -18.35
CA PRO A 68 7.30 23.67 -18.92
C PRO A 68 7.33 23.59 -20.43
N VAL A 69 6.17 23.23 -21.01
CA VAL A 69 5.97 23.18 -22.46
C VAL A 69 4.73 23.99 -22.84
N ASP A 70 4.69 24.49 -24.07
CA ASP A 70 3.56 25.28 -24.54
C ASP A 70 2.41 24.41 -25.07
N THR A 71 2.74 23.25 -25.64
CA THR A 71 1.77 22.31 -26.24
C THR A 71 2.21 20.87 -26.02
N ALA A 72 1.24 19.95 -25.98
CA ALA A 72 1.45 18.50 -25.97
C ALA A 72 0.33 17.80 -26.73
N GLY A 73 0.63 16.64 -27.34
CA GLY A 73 -0.25 15.92 -28.25
C GLY A 73 -0.52 14.47 -27.89
N PRO A 74 -1.25 13.73 -28.74
CA PRO A 74 -1.65 12.35 -28.46
C PRO A 74 -0.47 11.42 -28.19
N GLY A 75 -0.56 10.67 -27.08
CA GLY A 75 0.47 9.74 -26.62
C GLY A 75 1.43 10.35 -25.61
N ASP A 76 1.50 11.67 -25.47
CA ASP A 76 2.34 12.33 -24.50
C ASP A 76 1.84 12.10 -23.06
N ILE A 77 2.79 12.03 -22.12
CA ILE A 77 2.54 12.01 -20.69
C ILE A 77 2.95 13.36 -20.12
N ILE A 78 1.97 14.08 -19.62
CA ILE A 78 2.10 15.45 -19.13
C ILE A 78 1.76 15.54 -17.65
N ALA A 79 2.26 16.59 -17.01
CA ALA A 79 1.79 17.01 -15.70
C ALA A 79 1.10 18.37 -15.83
N VAL A 80 -0.11 18.49 -15.30
CA VAL A 80 -0.88 19.74 -15.29
C VAL A 80 -1.16 20.21 -13.88
N ALA A 81 -1.13 21.52 -13.69
CA ALA A 81 -1.48 22.20 -12.45
C ALA A 81 -2.72 23.09 -12.62
N GLY A 82 -3.35 23.46 -11.52
CA GLY A 82 -4.51 24.35 -11.51
C GLY A 82 -5.82 23.69 -11.08
N ILE A 83 -5.80 22.40 -10.72
CA ILE A 83 -6.99 21.65 -10.29
C ILE A 83 -6.67 20.94 -8.96
N PRO A 84 -6.85 21.61 -7.79
CA PRO A 84 -6.44 21.08 -6.49
C PRO A 84 -7.13 19.77 -6.07
N GLU A 85 -8.35 19.54 -6.56
CA GLU A 85 -9.19 18.40 -6.15
C GLU A 85 -9.18 17.24 -7.15
N ILE A 86 -8.43 17.35 -8.26
CA ILE A 86 -8.38 16.32 -9.31
C ILE A 86 -7.91 14.97 -8.73
N THR A 87 -8.52 13.89 -9.20
CA THR A 87 -8.20 12.52 -8.77
C THR A 87 -7.90 11.59 -9.95
N ILE A 88 -7.32 10.42 -9.65
CA ILE A 88 -7.00 9.41 -10.67
C ILE A 88 -8.28 8.86 -11.30
N GLY A 89 -8.26 8.65 -12.62
CA GLY A 89 -9.37 8.14 -13.42
C GLY A 89 -10.29 9.21 -13.95
N GLU A 90 -10.06 10.49 -13.60
CA GLU A 90 -10.80 11.61 -14.16
C GLU A 90 -10.27 12.02 -15.53
N THR A 91 -11.08 12.77 -16.28
CA THR A 91 -10.76 13.16 -17.66
C THR A 91 -10.68 14.67 -17.77
N LEU A 92 -9.66 15.15 -18.48
CA LEU A 92 -9.60 16.50 -19.02
C LEU A 92 -9.99 16.45 -20.50
N ALA A 93 -11.02 17.19 -20.88
CA ALA A 93 -11.61 17.14 -22.21
C ALA A 93 -11.74 18.53 -22.84
N ASP A 94 -12.00 18.55 -24.13
CA ASP A 94 -12.34 19.78 -24.86
C ASP A 94 -13.67 20.34 -24.35
N PRO A 95 -13.77 21.65 -24.04
CA PRO A 95 -15.02 22.27 -23.60
C PRO A 95 -16.16 22.21 -24.66
N ALA A 96 -15.83 22.13 -25.92
CA ALA A 96 -16.82 22.05 -26.98
C ALA A 96 -17.40 20.64 -27.19
N ASP A 97 -16.62 19.58 -26.80
CA ASP A 97 -17.06 18.18 -26.88
C ASP A 97 -16.52 17.38 -25.70
N PRO A 98 -17.09 17.56 -24.51
CA PRO A 98 -16.60 16.94 -23.28
C PRO A 98 -16.96 15.45 -23.21
N ARG A 99 -16.06 14.57 -23.60
CA ARG A 99 -16.22 13.12 -23.58
C ARG A 99 -15.38 12.49 -22.47
N PRO A 100 -15.98 11.77 -21.51
CA PRO A 100 -15.23 11.07 -20.47
C PRO A 100 -14.50 9.84 -21.04
N LEU A 101 -13.34 9.56 -20.48
CA LEU A 101 -12.63 8.29 -20.65
C LEU A 101 -13.11 7.27 -19.59
N PRO A 102 -12.91 5.96 -19.82
CA PRO A 102 -13.26 4.94 -18.84
C PRO A 102 -12.59 5.18 -17.49
N LEU A 103 -13.34 5.03 -16.39
CA LEU A 103 -12.80 5.24 -15.05
C LEU A 103 -11.71 4.20 -14.72
N ILE A 104 -10.66 4.65 -14.07
CA ILE A 104 -9.68 3.77 -13.46
C ILE A 104 -10.22 3.36 -12.08
N HIS A 105 -10.50 2.06 -11.92
CA HIS A 105 -10.84 1.50 -10.63
C HIS A 105 -9.59 1.25 -9.81
N VAL A 106 -9.58 1.77 -8.60
CA VAL A 106 -8.54 1.53 -7.60
C VAL A 106 -9.14 0.65 -6.52
N ASP A 107 -8.52 -0.50 -6.26
CA ASP A 107 -8.99 -1.42 -5.24
C ASP A 107 -9.01 -0.74 -3.87
N GLU A 108 -10.02 -1.07 -3.08
CA GLU A 108 -10.12 -0.57 -1.73
C GLU A 108 -9.05 -1.19 -0.82
N PRO A 109 -8.59 -0.44 0.20
CA PRO A 109 -7.66 -0.99 1.17
C PRO A 109 -8.30 -2.14 1.96
N SER A 110 -7.53 -3.22 2.12
CA SER A 110 -7.95 -4.43 2.84
C SER A 110 -7.26 -4.61 4.19
N ILE A 111 -6.10 -3.98 4.38
CA ILE A 111 -5.29 -4.07 5.60
C ILE A 111 -5.16 -2.67 6.21
N SER A 112 -5.21 -2.59 7.53
CA SER A 112 -4.93 -1.39 8.31
C SER A 112 -3.83 -1.64 9.33
N MET A 113 -3.10 -0.58 9.69
CA MET A 113 -2.25 -0.55 10.88
C MET A 113 -2.29 0.83 11.52
N THR A 114 -2.02 0.90 12.80
CA THR A 114 -1.86 2.19 13.46
C THR A 114 -0.43 2.68 13.32
N ILE A 115 -0.27 3.96 13.00
CA ILE A 115 1.02 4.67 12.99
C ILE A 115 0.90 5.83 13.96
N GLY A 116 1.79 5.90 14.93
CA GLY A 116 1.83 6.94 15.95
C GLY A 116 3.23 7.47 16.19
N ILE A 117 3.35 8.47 17.07
CA ILE A 117 4.63 8.96 17.51
C ILE A 117 5.33 7.93 18.39
N ASN A 118 6.67 7.97 18.44
CA ASN A 118 7.43 7.15 19.37
C ASN A 118 7.28 7.69 20.80
N THR A 119 6.63 6.90 21.66
CA THR A 119 6.43 7.20 23.08
C THR A 119 7.32 6.33 24.00
N SER A 120 8.24 5.54 23.42
CA SER A 120 9.12 4.66 24.18
C SER A 120 10.18 5.48 24.95
N PRO A 121 10.82 4.90 25.99
CA PRO A 121 11.95 5.52 26.68
C PRO A 121 13.16 5.84 25.79
N LEU A 122 13.22 5.25 24.59
CA LEU A 122 14.28 5.48 23.61
C LEU A 122 13.94 6.58 22.57
N ALA A 123 12.79 7.27 22.72
CA ALA A 123 12.40 8.33 21.81
C ALA A 123 13.43 9.47 21.72
N GLY A 124 13.72 9.93 20.50
CA GLY A 124 14.65 11.03 20.23
C GLY A 124 16.13 10.62 20.10
N LYS A 125 16.43 9.32 20.19
CA LYS A 125 17.82 8.85 20.07
C LYS A 125 18.30 8.69 18.63
N VAL A 126 17.42 8.34 17.71
CA VAL A 126 17.75 8.05 16.31
C VAL A 126 17.19 9.13 15.38
N GLY A 127 15.90 9.42 15.50
CA GLY A 127 15.21 10.40 14.65
C GLY A 127 15.06 11.78 15.31
N LYS A 128 14.77 12.77 14.46
CA LYS A 128 14.53 14.17 14.91
C LYS A 128 13.06 14.59 14.76
N LYS A 129 12.27 13.82 14.02
CA LYS A 129 10.85 14.12 13.72
C LYS A 129 9.95 13.31 14.64
N LEU A 130 9.63 13.86 15.81
CA LEU A 130 8.97 13.16 16.92
C LEU A 130 7.55 13.64 17.21
N THR A 131 7.09 14.71 16.57
CA THR A 131 5.81 15.34 16.93
C THR A 131 4.65 14.84 16.10
N ALA A 132 3.47 14.72 16.71
CA ALA A 132 2.22 14.33 16.06
C ALA A 132 1.92 15.19 14.81
N ARG A 133 2.18 16.51 14.89
CA ARG A 133 1.98 17.43 13.76
C ARG A 133 2.85 17.05 12.54
N LEU A 134 4.11 16.68 12.74
CA LEU A 134 5.01 16.30 11.65
C LEU A 134 4.60 14.98 11.03
N VAL A 135 4.21 13.98 11.86
CA VAL A 135 3.72 12.69 11.38
C VAL A 135 2.43 12.88 10.57
N LYS A 136 1.47 13.64 11.07
CA LYS A 136 0.22 13.93 10.36
C LYS A 136 0.47 14.63 9.04
N ALA A 137 1.28 15.67 9.01
CA ALA A 137 1.62 16.41 7.78
C ALA A 137 2.28 15.49 6.73
N ARG A 138 3.12 14.54 7.16
CA ARG A 138 3.74 13.57 6.25
C ARG A 138 2.74 12.58 5.70
N LEU A 139 1.82 12.08 6.55
CA LEU A 139 0.74 11.20 6.12
C LEU A 139 -0.22 11.92 5.14
N ASP A 140 -0.55 13.18 5.39
CA ASP A 140 -1.37 13.99 4.48
C ASP A 140 -0.68 14.21 3.12
N ALA A 141 0.62 14.43 3.12
CA ALA A 141 1.40 14.54 1.88
C ALA A 141 1.41 13.23 1.08
N GLU A 142 1.44 12.08 1.77
CA GLU A 142 1.33 10.77 1.10
C GLU A 142 -0.01 10.59 0.38
N LEU A 143 -1.11 11.06 0.98
CA LEU A 143 -2.46 10.95 0.39
C LEU A 143 -2.61 11.70 -0.95
N VAL A 144 -1.75 12.67 -1.22
CA VAL A 144 -1.81 13.42 -2.49
C VAL A 144 -1.46 12.54 -3.67
N GLY A 145 -0.38 11.75 -3.56
CA GLY A 145 0.11 10.90 -4.65
C GLY A 145 -0.36 9.44 -4.57
N ASN A 146 -0.76 8.98 -3.39
CA ASN A 146 -1.08 7.57 -3.12
C ASN A 146 -2.56 7.38 -2.82
N VAL A 147 -3.35 7.23 -3.87
CA VAL A 147 -4.83 7.07 -3.78
C VAL A 147 -5.28 5.72 -3.20
N SER A 148 -4.37 4.77 -3.08
CA SER A 148 -4.66 3.44 -2.50
C SER A 148 -4.50 3.38 -0.99
N ILE A 149 -4.05 4.46 -0.35
CA ILE A 149 -3.94 4.60 1.10
C ILE A 149 -5.06 5.50 1.62
N LYS A 150 -5.61 5.15 2.79
CA LYS A 150 -6.51 6.00 3.57
C LYS A 150 -5.91 6.23 4.95
N VAL A 151 -6.11 7.42 5.50
CA VAL A 151 -5.63 7.79 6.83
C VAL A 151 -6.82 8.30 7.65
N ASN A 152 -7.13 7.61 8.72
CA ASN A 152 -8.22 7.95 9.63
C ASN A 152 -7.66 8.37 10.99
N GLY A 153 -8.34 9.27 11.69
CA GLY A 153 -8.04 9.55 13.09
C GLY A 153 -8.43 8.36 13.96
N THR A 154 -7.74 8.19 15.09
CA THR A 154 -8.10 7.25 16.15
C THR A 154 -8.57 8.01 17.39
N GLU A 155 -8.97 7.30 18.45
CA GLU A 155 -9.30 7.94 19.74
C GLU A 155 -8.09 8.67 20.35
N ARG A 156 -6.87 8.29 19.96
CA ARG A 156 -5.64 8.92 20.39
C ARG A 156 -5.22 10.01 19.39
N PRO A 157 -4.98 11.25 19.83
CA PRO A 157 -4.64 12.36 18.95
C PRO A 157 -3.24 12.28 18.33
N ASP A 158 -2.40 11.38 18.80
CA ASP A 158 -1.02 11.13 18.38
C ASP A 158 -0.85 9.86 17.53
N THR A 159 -1.95 9.23 17.14
CA THR A 159 -1.98 7.95 16.42
C THR A 159 -3.05 7.97 15.33
N TRP A 160 -2.74 7.44 14.16
CA TRP A 160 -3.63 7.35 13.01
C TRP A 160 -3.75 5.90 12.55
N GLU A 161 -4.94 5.54 12.11
CA GLU A 161 -5.15 4.30 11.37
C GLU A 161 -4.80 4.57 9.90
N VAL A 162 -3.84 3.82 9.38
CA VAL A 162 -3.42 3.87 7.98
C VAL A 162 -3.85 2.58 7.31
N GLN A 163 -4.71 2.70 6.30
CA GLN A 163 -5.25 1.58 5.54
C GLN A 163 -4.56 1.50 4.18
N GLY A 164 -4.23 0.29 3.74
CA GLY A 164 -3.58 0.01 2.46
C GLY A 164 -4.01 -1.32 1.87
N ARG A 165 -3.53 -1.62 0.67
CA ARG A 165 -3.86 -2.88 -0.03
C ARG A 165 -3.21 -4.11 0.59
N GLY A 166 -2.10 -3.93 1.32
CA GLY A 166 -1.38 -5.05 1.91
C GLY A 166 -0.27 -4.58 2.84
N GLU A 167 0.27 -5.54 3.59
CA GLU A 167 1.32 -5.30 4.59
C GLU A 167 2.59 -4.66 4.00
N LEU A 168 2.98 -5.06 2.78
CA LEU A 168 4.19 -4.52 2.14
C LEU A 168 4.06 -3.03 1.83
N GLN A 169 2.90 -2.57 1.36
CA GLN A 169 2.66 -1.16 1.09
C GLN A 169 2.82 -0.32 2.34
N LEU A 170 2.24 -0.77 3.45
CA LEU A 170 2.31 -0.09 4.74
C LEU A 170 3.73 -0.14 5.32
N ALA A 171 4.43 -1.26 5.18
CA ALA A 171 5.83 -1.40 5.61
C ALA A 171 6.77 -0.47 4.82
N ILE A 172 6.57 -0.31 3.51
CA ILE A 172 7.35 0.63 2.68
C ILE A 172 7.09 2.07 3.13
N LEU A 173 5.85 2.46 3.42
CA LEU A 173 5.53 3.79 3.93
C LEU A 173 6.28 4.07 5.25
N VAL A 174 6.23 3.12 6.18
CA VAL A 174 6.95 3.24 7.48
C VAL A 174 8.46 3.35 7.25
N GLU A 175 9.03 2.55 6.35
CA GLU A 175 10.46 2.58 6.04
C GLU A 175 10.88 3.90 5.39
N MET A 176 10.08 4.45 4.47
CA MET A 176 10.33 5.78 3.90
C MET A 176 10.32 6.86 4.98
N MET A 177 9.30 6.86 5.85
CA MET A 177 9.22 7.81 6.96
C MET A 177 10.43 7.67 7.91
N ARG A 178 10.85 6.44 8.22
CA ARG A 178 12.05 6.19 9.03
C ARG A 178 13.30 6.81 8.39
N ARG A 179 13.50 6.63 7.09
CA ARG A 179 14.64 7.22 6.34
C ARG A 179 14.58 8.75 6.29
N GLU A 180 13.40 9.33 6.34
CA GLU A 180 13.18 10.78 6.43
C GLU A 180 13.45 11.33 7.83
N GLY A 181 13.80 10.49 8.81
CA GLY A 181 14.15 10.85 10.19
C GLY A 181 12.97 10.89 11.17
N PHE A 182 11.86 10.24 10.83
CA PHE A 182 10.76 10.00 11.77
C PHE A 182 11.08 8.82 12.69
N GLU A 183 10.69 8.93 13.94
CA GLU A 183 10.55 7.80 14.85
C GLU A 183 9.06 7.54 15.08
N LEU A 184 8.66 6.29 14.87
CA LEU A 184 7.26 5.90 14.83
C LEU A 184 7.00 4.72 15.76
N THR A 185 5.78 4.67 16.30
CA THR A 185 5.20 3.45 16.85
C THR A 185 4.25 2.88 15.81
N VAL A 186 4.40 1.60 15.52
CA VAL A 186 3.60 0.89 14.51
C VAL A 186 2.82 -0.23 15.20
N GLY A 187 1.51 -0.24 15.00
CA GLY A 187 0.63 -1.28 15.52
C GLY A 187 0.67 -2.56 14.67
N LYS A 188 0.02 -3.60 15.17
CA LYS A 188 -0.15 -4.85 14.44
C LYS A 188 -1.03 -4.62 13.21
N PRO A 189 -0.70 -5.19 12.03
CA PRO A 189 -1.60 -5.18 10.89
C PRO A 189 -2.91 -5.91 11.19
N GLU A 190 -4.02 -5.27 10.85
CA GLU A 190 -5.38 -5.78 11.01
C GLU A 190 -6.13 -5.66 9.68
N VAL A 191 -7.20 -6.42 9.52
CA VAL A 191 -8.04 -6.31 8.32
C VAL A 191 -9.09 -5.23 8.49
N VAL A 192 -9.41 -4.53 7.41
CA VAL A 192 -10.49 -3.56 7.37
C VAL A 192 -11.82 -4.31 7.28
N THR A 193 -12.51 -4.45 8.40
CA THR A 193 -13.80 -5.14 8.47
C THR A 193 -14.97 -4.23 8.11
N ARG A 194 -16.11 -4.83 7.71
CA ARG A 194 -17.38 -4.14 7.44
C ARG A 194 -18.54 -4.86 8.09
N THR A 195 -19.54 -4.11 8.49
CA THR A 195 -20.83 -4.68 8.91
C THR A 195 -21.78 -4.65 7.72
N ILE A 196 -22.18 -5.82 7.22
CA ILE A 196 -23.13 -6.00 6.12
C ILE A 196 -24.29 -6.82 6.67
N ASP A 197 -25.52 -6.29 6.56
CA ASP A 197 -26.74 -6.92 7.10
C ASP A 197 -26.63 -7.32 8.59
N GLY A 198 -25.97 -6.47 9.40
CA GLY A 198 -25.78 -6.70 10.83
C GLY A 198 -24.74 -7.77 11.18
N ARG A 199 -24.01 -8.32 10.21
CA ARG A 199 -22.95 -9.32 10.40
C ARG A 199 -21.59 -8.75 10.03
N LEU A 200 -20.58 -9.13 10.80
CA LEU A 200 -19.19 -8.75 10.53
C LEU A 200 -18.69 -9.50 9.29
N HIS A 201 -18.14 -8.75 8.34
CA HIS A 201 -17.48 -9.25 7.13
C HIS A 201 -16.03 -8.80 7.09
N GLU A 202 -15.19 -9.63 6.51
CA GLU A 202 -13.79 -9.36 6.29
C GLU A 202 -13.41 -9.48 4.80
N PRO A 203 -12.36 -8.78 4.34
CA PRO A 203 -11.91 -8.86 2.96
C PRO A 203 -11.34 -10.25 2.67
N THR A 204 -11.65 -10.75 1.48
CA THR A 204 -11.10 -12.00 0.93
C THR A 204 -10.30 -11.71 -0.31
N GLU A 205 -9.33 -12.56 -0.56
CA GLU A 205 -8.47 -12.51 -1.74
C GLU A 205 -8.49 -13.81 -2.51
N ARG A 206 -8.51 -13.69 -3.81
CA ARG A 206 -8.28 -14.80 -4.74
C ARG A 206 -6.79 -14.99 -4.90
N LEU A 207 -6.30 -16.12 -4.43
CA LEU A 207 -4.90 -16.50 -4.42
C LEU A 207 -4.67 -17.57 -5.49
N THR A 208 -3.81 -17.25 -6.47
CA THR A 208 -3.36 -18.20 -7.50
C THR A 208 -1.92 -18.61 -7.18
N ILE A 209 -1.68 -19.91 -7.13
CA ILE A 209 -0.38 -20.51 -6.81
C ILE A 209 0.01 -21.48 -7.90
N ASP A 210 1.24 -21.36 -8.40
CA ASP A 210 1.89 -22.35 -9.25
C ASP A 210 3.06 -22.96 -8.49
N VAL A 211 3.06 -24.28 -8.26
CA VAL A 211 4.11 -25.01 -7.53
C VAL A 211 4.43 -26.34 -8.18
N PRO A 212 5.66 -26.87 -8.01
CA PRO A 212 5.94 -28.27 -8.27
C PRO A 212 5.01 -29.19 -7.48
N GLU A 213 4.59 -30.29 -8.10
CA GLU A 213 3.61 -31.23 -7.52
C GLU A 213 4.04 -31.75 -6.13
N GLU A 214 5.36 -31.91 -5.90
CA GLU A 214 5.92 -32.35 -4.62
C GLU A 214 5.61 -31.39 -3.45
N HIS A 215 5.39 -30.08 -3.71
CA HIS A 215 5.10 -29.07 -2.69
C HIS A 215 3.59 -28.82 -2.48
N MET A 216 2.73 -29.43 -3.29
CA MET A 216 1.28 -29.23 -3.22
C MET A 216 0.71 -29.53 -1.82
N GLY A 217 1.16 -30.61 -1.21
CA GLY A 217 0.70 -31.02 0.12
C GLY A 217 1.04 -29.99 1.21
N ALA A 218 2.28 -29.50 1.23
CA ALA A 218 2.73 -28.49 2.17
C ALA A 218 1.96 -27.16 2.02
N VAL A 219 1.76 -26.71 0.78
CA VAL A 219 0.99 -25.49 0.47
C VAL A 219 -0.47 -25.63 0.90
N THR A 220 -1.09 -26.77 0.62
CA THR A 220 -2.48 -27.04 1.03
C THR A 220 -2.64 -27.03 2.56
N GLN A 221 -1.67 -27.58 3.29
CA GLN A 221 -1.67 -27.57 4.75
C GLN A 221 -1.51 -26.15 5.29
N LEU A 222 -0.56 -25.35 4.74
CA LEU A 222 -0.36 -23.95 5.12
C LEU A 222 -1.62 -23.11 4.94
N LEU A 223 -2.34 -23.30 3.83
CA LEU A 223 -3.57 -22.56 3.53
C LEU A 223 -4.76 -23.05 4.35
N GLY A 224 -4.81 -24.34 4.68
CA GLY A 224 -5.86 -24.91 5.52
C GLY A 224 -5.92 -24.27 6.91
N VAL A 225 -4.77 -24.09 7.58
CA VAL A 225 -4.71 -23.42 8.90
C VAL A 225 -5.01 -21.93 8.80
N ARG A 226 -4.88 -21.34 7.61
CA ARG A 226 -5.16 -19.93 7.30
C ARG A 226 -6.56 -19.69 6.75
N LYS A 227 -7.45 -20.70 6.84
CA LYS A 227 -8.84 -20.67 6.37
C LYS A 227 -8.98 -20.46 4.85
N GLY A 228 -7.96 -20.85 4.07
CA GLY A 228 -8.06 -20.88 2.61
C GLY A 228 -8.99 -21.97 2.13
N ALA A 229 -9.92 -21.63 1.24
CA ALA A 229 -10.81 -22.55 0.55
C ALA A 229 -10.28 -22.80 -0.87
N LEU A 230 -9.95 -24.06 -1.17
CA LEU A 230 -9.52 -24.45 -2.52
C LEU A 230 -10.75 -24.44 -3.45
N GLU A 231 -10.67 -23.65 -4.52
CA GLU A 231 -11.73 -23.59 -5.54
C GLU A 231 -11.37 -24.42 -6.78
N GLN A 232 -10.10 -24.34 -7.20
CA GLN A 232 -9.66 -25.04 -8.39
C GLN A 232 -8.25 -25.62 -8.22
N LEU A 233 -8.06 -26.81 -8.77
CA LEU A 233 -6.76 -27.47 -8.92
C LEU A 233 -6.60 -27.92 -10.37
N VAL A 234 -5.52 -27.48 -11.02
CA VAL A 234 -5.17 -27.87 -12.39
C VAL A 234 -3.79 -28.49 -12.38
N ASN A 235 -3.71 -29.76 -12.74
CA ASN A 235 -2.45 -30.44 -12.98
C ASN A 235 -2.14 -30.38 -14.49
N HIS A 236 -1.05 -29.73 -14.84
CA HIS A 236 -0.65 -29.54 -16.24
C HIS A 236 0.09 -30.77 -16.85
N GLY A 237 0.34 -31.82 -16.04
CA GLY A 237 1.08 -33.00 -16.49
C GLY A 237 2.56 -32.74 -16.77
N THR A 238 3.06 -31.56 -16.37
CA THR A 238 4.47 -31.13 -16.55
C THR A 238 5.27 -31.18 -15.25
N GLY A 239 4.71 -31.79 -14.18
CA GLY A 239 5.25 -31.76 -12.83
C GLY A 239 4.92 -30.48 -12.05
N TRP A 240 4.03 -29.63 -12.60
CA TRP A 240 3.55 -28.40 -11.97
C TRP A 240 2.04 -28.45 -11.81
N VAL A 241 1.58 -27.89 -10.69
CA VAL A 241 0.15 -27.74 -10.39
C VAL A 241 -0.19 -26.27 -10.15
N ARG A 242 -1.36 -25.88 -10.64
CA ARG A 242 -1.97 -24.60 -10.33
C ARG A 242 -3.08 -24.80 -9.32
N LEU A 243 -3.06 -24.02 -8.26
CA LEU A 243 -4.04 -24.01 -7.19
C LEU A 243 -4.68 -22.62 -7.11
N GLU A 244 -6.00 -22.57 -7.08
CA GLU A 244 -6.75 -21.33 -6.85
C GLU A 244 -7.52 -21.42 -5.53
N TYR A 245 -7.31 -20.46 -4.66
CA TYR A 245 -7.91 -20.37 -3.34
C TYR A 245 -8.63 -19.04 -3.15
N VAL A 246 -9.71 -19.06 -2.37
CA VAL A 246 -10.23 -17.88 -1.72
C VAL A 246 -9.78 -17.91 -0.27
N VAL A 247 -9.08 -16.83 0.18
CA VAL A 247 -8.44 -16.77 1.49
C VAL A 247 -8.84 -15.45 2.16
N PRO A 248 -9.17 -15.40 3.46
CA PRO A 248 -9.30 -14.13 4.17
C PRO A 248 -7.97 -13.37 4.10
N ALA A 249 -8.03 -12.06 3.78
CA ALA A 249 -6.82 -11.24 3.55
C ALA A 249 -5.82 -11.31 4.72
N ARG A 250 -6.31 -11.37 5.98
CA ARG A 250 -5.46 -11.57 7.16
C ARG A 250 -4.74 -12.93 7.19
N GLY A 251 -5.26 -13.93 6.49
CA GLY A 251 -4.61 -15.24 6.34
C GLY A 251 -3.35 -15.17 5.49
N LEU A 252 -3.20 -14.14 4.65
CA LEU A 252 -2.02 -13.94 3.81
C LEU A 252 -0.91 -13.13 4.50
N ILE A 253 -1.18 -12.53 5.67
CA ILE A 253 -0.16 -11.82 6.44
C ILE A 253 0.94 -12.82 6.84
N GLY A 254 2.19 -12.54 6.43
CA GLY A 254 3.35 -13.42 6.66
C GLY A 254 3.37 -14.72 5.85
N PHE A 255 2.31 -15.04 5.08
CA PHE A 255 2.21 -16.28 4.30
C PHE A 255 3.35 -16.41 3.26
N ARG A 256 3.72 -15.32 2.60
CA ARG A 256 4.74 -15.34 1.55
C ARG A 256 6.07 -15.94 2.01
N THR A 257 6.52 -15.60 3.21
CA THR A 257 7.80 -16.10 3.74
C THR A 257 7.73 -17.61 4.01
N GLU A 258 6.67 -18.09 4.65
CA GLU A 258 6.47 -19.51 4.89
C GLU A 258 6.31 -20.29 3.57
N PHE A 259 5.51 -19.76 2.64
CA PHE A 259 5.32 -20.34 1.31
C PHE A 259 6.64 -20.51 0.55
N LEU A 260 7.49 -19.48 0.52
CA LEU A 260 8.80 -19.56 -0.14
C LEU A 260 9.73 -20.54 0.56
N THR A 261 9.67 -20.66 1.89
CA THR A 261 10.44 -21.64 2.65
C THR A 261 10.00 -23.07 2.31
N GLU A 262 8.71 -23.36 2.36
CA GLU A 262 8.14 -24.68 2.08
C GLU A 262 8.31 -25.11 0.62
N THR A 263 8.31 -24.16 -0.30
CA THR A 263 8.51 -24.42 -1.73
C THR A 263 9.97 -24.28 -2.18
N ARG A 264 10.89 -24.09 -1.24
CA ARG A 264 12.33 -23.85 -1.52
C ARG A 264 12.58 -22.74 -2.55
N GLY A 265 11.72 -21.72 -2.53
CA GLY A 265 11.79 -20.58 -3.44
C GLY A 265 11.29 -20.84 -4.86
N THR A 266 10.79 -22.04 -5.17
CA THR A 266 10.31 -22.38 -6.53
C THR A 266 8.87 -21.96 -6.78
N GLY A 267 8.04 -21.85 -5.73
CA GLY A 267 6.64 -21.52 -5.87
C GLY A 267 6.40 -20.08 -6.34
N ILE A 268 5.40 -19.91 -7.17
CA ILE A 268 4.93 -18.60 -7.67
C ILE A 268 3.55 -18.37 -7.09
N MET A 269 3.31 -17.19 -6.56
CA MET A 269 2.01 -16.80 -6.02
C MET A 269 1.61 -15.39 -6.45
N ASN A 270 0.34 -15.22 -6.71
CA ASN A 270 -0.30 -13.94 -6.96
C ASN A 270 -1.65 -13.89 -6.27
N HIS A 271 -2.05 -12.75 -5.73
CA HIS A 271 -3.36 -12.59 -5.11
C HIS A 271 -3.96 -11.24 -5.50
N VAL A 272 -5.29 -11.23 -5.58
CA VAL A 272 -6.08 -10.03 -5.89
C VAL A 272 -7.30 -9.98 -4.97
N PHE A 273 -7.75 -8.78 -4.64
CA PHE A 273 -8.96 -8.58 -3.85
C PHE A 273 -10.16 -9.22 -4.55
N GLU A 274 -10.91 -10.06 -3.83
CA GLU A 274 -12.11 -10.76 -4.34
C GLU A 274 -13.41 -10.07 -3.90
N GLY A 275 -13.45 -9.64 -2.63
CA GLY A 275 -14.65 -9.05 -2.04
C GLY A 275 -14.66 -9.16 -0.53
N TYR A 276 -15.86 -9.07 0.05
CA TYR A 276 -16.08 -9.24 1.49
C TYR A 276 -16.90 -10.50 1.74
N ALA A 277 -16.46 -11.34 2.67
CA ALA A 277 -17.16 -12.52 3.14
C ALA A 277 -17.41 -12.46 4.65
N PRO A 278 -18.42 -13.21 5.17
CA PRO A 278 -18.62 -13.29 6.61
C PRO A 278 -17.35 -13.70 7.35
N TRP A 279 -17.15 -13.14 8.54
CA TRP A 279 -15.99 -13.41 9.38
C TRP A 279 -15.71 -14.90 9.55
N PHE A 280 -14.50 -15.36 9.19
CA PHE A 280 -14.07 -16.76 9.21
C PHE A 280 -13.71 -17.28 10.62
N GLY A 281 -13.88 -16.49 11.66
CA GLY A 281 -13.49 -16.82 13.02
C GLY A 281 -12.02 -16.52 13.30
N GLU A 282 -11.50 -16.97 14.43
CA GLU A 282 -10.12 -16.69 14.84
C GLU A 282 -9.09 -17.42 13.95
N LEU A 283 -8.02 -16.73 13.63
CA LEU A 283 -6.80 -17.27 13.02
C LEU A 283 -5.69 -17.20 14.07
N ARG A 284 -5.06 -18.32 14.36
CA ARG A 284 -3.88 -18.36 15.24
C ARG A 284 -2.65 -18.01 14.40
N HIS A 285 -2.12 -16.80 14.60
CA HIS A 285 -0.93 -16.33 13.87
C HIS A 285 0.38 -16.65 14.59
N ARG A 286 0.31 -16.95 15.90
CA ARG A 286 1.50 -17.13 16.72
C ARG A 286 1.25 -18.19 17.77
N GLN A 287 2.16 -19.17 17.85
CA GLN A 287 2.10 -20.25 18.83
C GLN A 287 3.08 -20.04 19.99
N THR A 288 4.06 -19.18 19.82
CA THR A 288 5.19 -18.97 20.71
C THR A 288 5.15 -17.62 21.41
N GLY A 289 5.88 -17.49 22.52
CA GLY A 289 5.95 -16.29 23.33
C GLY A 289 6.93 -15.24 22.82
N SER A 290 7.19 -14.22 23.66
CA SER A 290 8.19 -13.19 23.40
C SER A 290 9.30 -13.26 24.44
N LEU A 291 10.52 -12.94 24.03
CA LEU A 291 11.62 -12.64 24.94
C LEU A 291 11.57 -11.15 25.27
N VAL A 292 11.45 -10.83 26.56
CA VAL A 292 11.21 -9.47 27.04
C VAL A 292 12.33 -9.06 27.99
N ALA A 293 12.82 -7.82 27.86
CA ALA A 293 13.81 -7.28 28.78
C ALA A 293 13.20 -7.11 30.19
N ASP A 294 13.89 -7.61 31.21
CA ASP A 294 13.49 -7.53 32.61
C ASP A 294 13.87 -6.20 33.28
N ARG A 295 14.73 -5.42 32.64
CA ARG A 295 15.23 -4.12 33.15
C ARG A 295 15.74 -3.24 32.02
N THR A 296 15.90 -1.96 32.32
CA THR A 296 16.58 -0.99 31.44
C THR A 296 18.09 -1.19 31.54
N GLY A 297 18.77 -1.18 30.37
CA GLY A 297 20.22 -1.32 30.28
C GLY A 297 20.74 -1.48 28.87
N VAL A 298 21.98 -1.93 28.78
CA VAL A 298 22.65 -2.22 27.49
C VAL A 298 22.82 -3.72 27.34
N VAL A 299 22.47 -4.24 26.19
CA VAL A 299 22.53 -5.67 25.88
C VAL A 299 23.98 -6.15 25.82
N SER A 300 24.31 -7.17 26.59
CA SER A 300 25.64 -7.77 26.60
C SER A 300 25.70 -9.00 25.69
N SER A 301 26.87 -9.25 25.07
CA SER A 301 27.11 -10.44 24.24
C SER A 301 26.87 -11.73 25.02
N TYR A 302 27.17 -11.75 26.31
CA TYR A 302 26.98 -12.92 27.17
C TYR A 302 25.47 -13.25 27.37
N ALA A 303 24.64 -12.22 27.56
CA ALA A 303 23.19 -12.42 27.67
C ALA A 303 22.61 -12.98 26.38
N LEU A 304 23.00 -12.43 25.22
CA LEU A 304 22.53 -12.90 23.92
C LEU A 304 22.96 -14.34 23.64
N PHE A 305 24.22 -14.69 23.97
CA PHE A 305 24.72 -16.05 23.80
C PHE A 305 23.85 -17.06 24.56
N ASN A 306 23.43 -16.76 25.79
CA ASN A 306 22.59 -17.65 26.57
C ASN A 306 21.12 -17.70 26.11
N LEU A 307 20.68 -16.71 25.36
CA LEU A 307 19.29 -16.61 24.86
C LEU A 307 19.12 -17.12 23.42
N GLN A 308 20.19 -17.22 22.65
CA GLN A 308 20.12 -17.59 21.22
C GLN A 308 19.48 -18.97 20.96
N GLU A 309 19.58 -19.91 21.91
CA GLU A 309 18.95 -21.23 21.81
C GLU A 309 17.43 -21.18 22.11
N ARG A 310 16.94 -20.07 22.69
CA ARG A 310 15.54 -19.92 23.09
C ARG A 310 14.66 -19.24 22.06
N GLY A 311 15.25 -18.72 20.97
CA GLY A 311 14.49 -18.06 19.94
C GLY A 311 15.31 -17.12 19.06
N THR A 312 14.59 -16.33 18.27
CA THR A 312 15.20 -15.34 17.38
C THR A 312 15.27 -13.98 18.08
N LEU A 313 16.50 -13.45 18.19
CA LEU A 313 16.74 -12.16 18.83
C LEU A 313 16.64 -11.00 17.85
N PHE A 314 16.01 -9.89 18.28
CA PHE A 314 15.82 -8.66 17.51
C PHE A 314 16.84 -7.58 17.85
N VAL A 315 17.60 -7.78 18.93
CA VAL A 315 18.60 -6.84 19.45
C VAL A 315 20.00 -7.45 19.37
N GLY A 316 21.02 -6.58 19.19
CA GLY A 316 22.42 -6.92 19.14
C GLY A 316 23.21 -6.49 20.39
N PRO A 317 24.49 -6.88 20.50
CA PRO A 317 25.36 -6.40 21.57
C PRO A 317 25.54 -4.87 21.48
N GLY A 318 25.37 -4.20 22.62
CA GLY A 318 25.49 -2.75 22.69
C GLY A 318 24.17 -1.99 22.49
N ASP A 319 23.11 -2.64 22.08
CA ASP A 319 21.80 -2.00 21.97
C ASP A 319 21.23 -1.65 23.33
N GLU A 320 20.60 -0.48 23.43
CA GLU A 320 19.87 -0.08 24.61
C GLU A 320 18.48 -0.71 24.64
N VAL A 321 18.10 -1.21 25.78
CA VAL A 321 16.76 -1.78 26.02
C VAL A 321 16.13 -1.17 27.26
N TYR A 322 14.82 -1.22 27.36
CA TYR A 322 14.06 -0.79 28.53
C TYR A 322 13.21 -1.94 29.07
N GLU A 323 12.82 -1.87 30.34
CA GLU A 323 11.97 -2.85 30.97
C GLU A 323 10.64 -3.00 30.20
N GLY A 324 10.31 -4.24 29.82
CA GLY A 324 9.13 -4.54 29.02
C GLY A 324 9.35 -4.51 27.51
N MET A 325 10.53 -4.11 27.03
CA MET A 325 10.85 -4.14 25.60
C MET A 325 10.93 -5.58 25.08
N VAL A 326 10.26 -5.88 23.97
CA VAL A 326 10.37 -7.17 23.30
C VAL A 326 11.71 -7.23 22.56
N CYS A 327 12.56 -8.14 22.98
CA CYS A 327 13.92 -8.33 22.48
C CYS A 327 14.06 -9.52 21.55
N GLY A 328 13.04 -10.36 21.45
CA GLY A 328 13.08 -11.53 20.58
C GLY A 328 11.76 -12.29 20.57
N GLU A 329 11.69 -13.25 19.66
CA GLU A 329 10.61 -14.24 19.56
C GLU A 329 11.10 -15.56 20.15
N ASN A 330 10.33 -16.14 21.07
CA ASN A 330 10.63 -17.44 21.65
C ASN A 330 10.32 -18.57 20.64
N SER A 331 11.13 -19.62 20.61
CA SER A 331 10.94 -20.80 19.73
C SER A 331 9.78 -21.66 20.15
#